data_1a9e0f9d606d6f51d70f6b9a7d50fd28
#
_entry.id   1a9e0f9d606d6f51d70f6b9a7d50fd28
#
_cell.length_a   1.000
_cell.length_b   1.000
_cell.length_c   1.000
_cell.angle_alpha   90.00
_cell.angle_beta   90.00
_cell.angle_gamma   90.00
#
_symmetry.space_group_name_H-M   'P 1'
#
loop_
_entity.id
_entity.type
_entity.pdbx_description
1 polymer ?
#
loop_
_entity_poly.entity_id
_entity_poly.type
_entity_poly.pdbx_seq_one_letter_code
_entity_poly.pdbx_strand_id
1 'polypeptide(L)'
;MIEYLSNQKLEDVLTDELTIVDFFANWCSPCKMIGMELEELPNKIIKVDVDTHGELAQSHGIMSIPTIEIYKNKKMVTHFVGFKTKDEIEEILKEYT
;
A
#
# COMPACT_ATOMS: atom_id res chain seq x y z
N MET A 1 -4.14 -5.65 -9.65
CA MET A 1 -5.49 -5.07 -9.55
C MET A 1 -5.51 -4.00 -8.47
N ILE A 2 -5.96 -2.82 -8.81
CA ILE A 2 -5.98 -1.68 -7.87
C ILE A 2 -7.39 -1.47 -7.35
N GLU A 3 -7.50 -1.34 -6.03
CA GLU A 3 -8.77 -1.14 -5.35
C GLU A 3 -8.59 0.00 -4.35
N TYR A 4 -9.50 0.96 -4.36
CA TYR A 4 -9.47 2.05 -3.38
C TYR A 4 -10.33 1.68 -2.18
N LEU A 5 -9.75 1.80 -0.98
CA LEU A 5 -10.52 1.55 0.24
C LEU A 5 -11.60 2.62 0.37
N SER A 6 -12.82 2.17 0.60
CA SER A 6 -13.99 3.02 0.71
C SER A 6 -14.56 2.90 2.13
N ASN A 7 -15.69 2.25 2.30
CA ASN A 7 -16.33 2.11 3.61
C ASN A 7 -15.98 0.82 4.35
N GLN A 8 -15.21 -0.06 3.69
CA GLN A 8 -14.84 -1.34 4.28
C GLN A 8 -13.73 -1.15 5.31
N LYS A 9 -13.62 -2.09 6.22
CA LYS A 9 -12.44 -2.18 7.07
C LYS A 9 -11.31 -2.79 6.25
N LEU A 10 -10.08 -2.37 6.51
CA LEU A 10 -8.93 -2.89 5.79
C LEU A 10 -8.84 -4.42 5.90
N GLU A 11 -9.03 -4.97 7.10
CA GLU A 11 -8.95 -6.42 7.28
C GLU A 11 -9.98 -7.19 6.47
N ASP A 12 -11.08 -6.54 6.08
CA ASP A 12 -12.13 -7.22 5.31
C ASP A 12 -11.79 -7.29 3.82
N VAL A 13 -10.87 -6.47 3.34
CA VAL A 13 -10.45 -6.50 1.93
C VAL A 13 -9.11 -7.20 1.73
N LEU A 14 -8.38 -7.49 2.81
CA LEU A 14 -7.18 -8.30 2.73
C LEU A 14 -7.53 -9.75 2.47
N THR A 15 -6.70 -10.42 1.70
CA THR A 15 -6.87 -11.84 1.40
C THR A 15 -5.61 -12.59 1.81
N ASP A 16 -5.56 -13.89 1.54
CA ASP A 16 -4.35 -14.69 1.81
C ASP A 16 -3.24 -14.38 0.82
N GLU A 17 -3.57 -13.68 -0.27
CA GLU A 17 -2.57 -13.29 -1.27
C GLU A 17 -1.61 -12.25 -0.72
N LEU A 18 -0.45 -12.16 -1.35
CA LEU A 18 0.50 -11.09 -1.11
C LEU A 18 -0.14 -9.78 -1.61
N THR A 19 -0.43 -8.87 -0.70
CA THR A 19 -1.19 -7.66 -0.96
C THR A 19 -0.37 -6.43 -0.58
N ILE A 20 -0.46 -5.41 -1.39
CA ILE A 20 0.23 -4.14 -1.15
C ILE A 20 -0.81 -3.11 -0.73
N VAL A 21 -0.56 -2.43 0.39
CA VAL A 21 -1.42 -1.33 0.86
C VAL A 21 -0.64 -0.04 0.72
N ASP A 22 -1.20 0.91 -0.03
CA ASP A 22 -0.56 2.17 -0.37
C ASP A 22 -1.28 3.32 0.32
N PHE A 23 -0.67 3.89 1.35
CA PHE A 23 -1.20 5.09 2.02
C PHE A 23 -0.71 6.31 1.26
N PHE A 24 -1.63 7.07 0.71
CA PHE A 24 -1.33 8.17 -0.20
C PHE A 24 -2.24 9.37 0.04
N ALA A 25 -1.93 10.48 -0.63
CA ALA A 25 -2.83 11.63 -0.74
C ALA A 25 -2.79 12.16 -2.17
N ASN A 26 -3.88 12.77 -2.60
CA ASN A 26 -3.99 13.26 -3.99
C ASN A 26 -3.04 14.43 -4.30
N TRP A 27 -2.61 15.15 -3.29
CA TRP A 27 -1.70 16.30 -3.44
C TRP A 27 -0.23 15.91 -3.35
N CYS A 28 0.08 14.65 -3.17
CA CYS A 28 1.43 14.16 -2.88
C CYS A 28 2.11 13.68 -4.18
N SER A 29 3.12 14.41 -4.66
CA SER A 29 3.82 14.05 -5.89
C SER A 29 4.53 12.69 -5.81
N PRO A 30 5.30 12.39 -4.75
CA PRO A 30 5.92 11.06 -4.66
C PRO A 30 4.88 9.93 -4.63
N CYS A 31 3.69 10.19 -4.08
CA CYS A 31 2.62 9.21 -4.08
C CYS A 31 2.16 8.90 -5.51
N LYS A 32 2.06 9.92 -6.34
CA LYS A 32 1.68 9.73 -7.74
C LYS A 32 2.74 8.96 -8.50
N MET A 33 4.00 9.22 -8.21
CA MET A 33 5.12 8.52 -8.85
C MET A 33 5.13 7.03 -8.52
N ILE A 34 5.02 6.70 -7.24
CA ILE A 34 5.00 5.28 -6.86
C ILE A 34 3.72 4.60 -7.32
N GLY A 35 2.63 5.35 -7.39
CA GLY A 35 1.36 4.83 -7.92
C GLY A 35 1.52 4.26 -9.32
N MET A 36 2.29 4.94 -10.17
CA MET A 36 2.54 4.45 -11.52
C MET A 36 3.38 3.18 -11.53
N GLU A 37 4.34 3.07 -10.61
CA GLU A 37 5.13 1.85 -10.48
C GLU A 37 4.26 0.69 -10.02
N LEU A 38 3.38 0.94 -9.05
CA LEU A 38 2.50 -0.10 -8.51
C LEU A 38 1.51 -0.62 -9.55
N GLU A 39 1.07 0.22 -10.48
CA GLU A 39 0.14 -0.20 -11.54
C GLU A 39 0.70 -1.33 -12.40
N GLU A 40 2.02 -1.45 -12.48
CA GLU A 40 2.66 -2.47 -13.31
C GLU A 40 2.85 -3.80 -12.60
N LEU A 41 2.50 -3.88 -11.31
CA LEU A 41 2.62 -5.12 -10.55
C LEU A 41 1.35 -5.96 -10.68
N PRO A 42 1.48 -7.30 -10.71
CA PRO A 42 0.31 -8.17 -10.80
C PRO A 42 -0.42 -8.36 -9.48
N ASN A 43 0.15 -7.86 -8.38
CA ASN A 43 -0.39 -8.06 -7.04
C ASN A 43 -1.66 -7.25 -6.82
N LYS A 44 -2.46 -7.66 -5.84
CA LYS A 44 -3.57 -6.86 -5.36
C LYS A 44 -3.00 -5.64 -4.64
N ILE A 45 -3.50 -4.46 -5.00
CA ILE A 45 -3.08 -3.20 -4.41
C ILE A 45 -4.30 -2.50 -3.84
N ILE A 46 -4.26 -2.21 -2.54
CA ILE A 46 -5.32 -1.46 -1.87
C ILE A 46 -4.77 -0.07 -1.60
N LYS A 47 -5.44 0.94 -2.14
CA LYS A 47 -5.05 2.34 -1.96
C LYS A 47 -5.88 2.97 -0.85
N VAL A 48 -5.20 3.58 0.11
CA VAL A 48 -5.83 4.22 1.27
C VAL A 48 -5.50 5.70 1.25
N ASP A 49 -6.50 6.52 0.97
CA ASP A 49 -6.36 7.97 0.98
C ASP A 49 -6.33 8.45 2.43
N VAL A 50 -5.21 9.02 2.87
CA VAL A 50 -5.06 9.44 4.27
C VAL A 50 -5.95 10.63 4.62
N ASP A 51 -6.40 11.40 3.63
CA ASP A 51 -7.31 12.51 3.89
C ASP A 51 -8.73 12.04 4.21
N THR A 52 -9.14 10.91 3.64
CA THR A 52 -10.46 10.33 3.93
C THR A 52 -10.42 9.27 5.03
N HIS A 53 -9.27 8.65 5.23
CA HIS A 53 -9.09 7.57 6.22
C HIS A 53 -8.05 7.96 7.26
N GLY A 54 -8.22 9.16 7.84
CA GLY A 54 -7.24 9.70 8.80
C GLY A 54 -7.08 8.84 10.04
N GLU A 55 -8.19 8.27 10.56
CA GLU A 55 -8.10 7.41 11.74
C GLU A 55 -7.34 6.13 11.47
N LEU A 56 -7.56 5.53 10.30
CA LEU A 56 -6.84 4.33 9.92
C LEU A 56 -5.35 4.63 9.76
N ALA A 57 -5.01 5.72 9.08
CA ALA A 57 -3.63 6.13 8.91
C ALA A 57 -2.96 6.34 10.27
N GLN A 58 -3.66 7.02 11.19
CA GLN A 58 -3.13 7.26 12.53
C GLN A 58 -2.90 5.95 13.28
N SER A 59 -3.85 5.02 13.21
CA SER A 59 -3.72 3.73 13.89
C SER A 59 -2.58 2.89 13.34
N HIS A 60 -2.19 3.11 12.09
CA HIS A 60 -1.04 2.44 11.47
C HIS A 60 0.27 3.20 11.67
N GLY A 61 0.24 4.31 12.41
CA GLY A 61 1.44 5.09 12.66
C GLY A 61 2.02 5.77 11.44
N ILE A 62 1.16 6.14 10.48
CA ILE A 62 1.62 6.76 9.24
C ILE A 62 2.06 8.19 9.52
N MET A 63 3.36 8.45 9.40
CA MET A 63 3.96 9.76 9.65
C MET A 63 4.33 10.48 8.37
N SER A 64 4.52 9.75 7.29
CA SER A 64 4.91 10.28 5.99
C SER A 64 4.24 9.48 4.90
N ILE A 65 4.01 10.12 3.75
CA ILE A 65 3.43 9.46 2.59
C ILE A 65 4.32 9.64 1.38
N PRO A 66 4.37 8.66 0.48
CA PRO A 66 3.65 7.39 0.57
C PRO A 66 4.26 6.46 1.62
N THR A 67 3.43 5.70 2.29
CA THR A 67 3.86 4.55 3.09
C THR A 67 3.24 3.32 2.47
N ILE A 68 4.08 2.33 2.21
CA ILE A 68 3.67 1.08 1.57
C ILE A 68 3.79 -0.03 2.60
N GLU A 69 2.68 -0.69 2.88
CA GLU A 69 2.65 -1.85 3.76
C GLU A 69 2.41 -3.09 2.90
N ILE A 70 3.12 -4.17 3.20
CA ILE A 70 3.03 -5.42 2.47
C ILE A 70 2.48 -6.48 3.39
N TYR A 71 1.42 -7.14 2.93
CA TYR A 71 0.68 -8.14 3.72
C TYR A 71 0.73 -9.49 3.04
N LYS A 72 0.80 -10.54 3.85
CA LYS A 72 0.60 -11.91 3.41
C LYS A 72 -0.23 -12.65 4.45
N ASN A 73 -1.22 -13.39 4.00
CA ASN A 73 -2.16 -14.08 4.90
C ASN A 73 -2.78 -13.10 5.91
N LYS A 74 -3.12 -11.91 5.42
CA LYS A 74 -3.77 -10.83 6.19
C LYS A 74 -2.91 -10.22 7.28
N LYS A 75 -1.60 -10.50 7.28
CA LYS A 75 -0.68 -9.95 8.28
C LYS A 75 0.40 -9.12 7.59
N MET A 76 0.74 -7.99 8.18
CA MET A 76 1.81 -7.16 7.65
C MET A 76 3.14 -7.85 7.84
N VAL A 77 3.86 -8.05 6.74
CA VAL A 77 5.18 -8.71 6.78
C VAL A 77 6.33 -7.71 6.68
N THR A 78 6.10 -6.56 6.05
CA THR A 78 7.09 -5.48 5.98
C THR A 78 6.42 -4.19 5.52
N HIS A 79 7.17 -3.11 5.58
CA HIS A 79 6.70 -1.81 5.06
C HIS A 79 7.90 -0.96 4.67
N PHE A 80 7.65 0.07 3.88
CA PHE A 80 8.65 1.09 3.60
C PHE A 80 7.97 2.44 3.35
N VAL A 81 8.74 3.51 3.44
CA VAL A 81 8.27 4.88 3.25
C VAL A 81 9.00 5.50 2.06
N GLY A 82 8.27 6.24 1.25
CA GLY A 82 8.83 6.97 0.13
C GLY A 82 8.81 6.19 -1.16
N PHE A 83 9.39 6.79 -2.19
CA PHE A 83 9.37 6.24 -3.54
C PHE A 83 10.32 5.04 -3.69
N LYS A 84 9.85 4.01 -4.38
CA LYS A 84 10.69 2.92 -4.89
C LYS A 84 10.21 2.57 -6.28
N THR A 85 11.13 2.09 -7.11
CA THR A 85 10.78 1.62 -8.45
C THR A 85 10.09 0.27 -8.39
N LYS A 86 9.41 -0.08 -9.46
CA LYS A 86 8.81 -1.41 -9.61
C LYS A 86 9.81 -2.51 -9.31
N ASP A 87 11.02 -2.41 -9.87
CA ASP A 87 12.05 -3.44 -9.68
C ASP A 87 12.46 -3.56 -8.21
N GLU A 88 12.61 -2.43 -7.53
CA GLU A 88 12.93 -2.43 -6.10
C GLU A 88 11.82 -3.07 -5.27
N ILE A 89 10.58 -2.77 -5.62
CA ILE A 89 9.42 -3.36 -4.94
C ILE A 89 9.38 -4.86 -5.18
N GLU A 90 9.61 -5.30 -6.41
CA GLU A 90 9.64 -6.74 -6.73
C GLU A 90 10.70 -7.48 -5.94
N GLU A 91 11.86 -6.86 -5.74
CA GLU A 91 12.90 -7.48 -4.91
C GLU A 91 12.43 -7.72 -3.48
N ILE A 92 11.70 -6.75 -2.91
CA ILE A 92 11.13 -6.90 -1.56
C ILE A 92 10.12 -8.04 -1.56
N LEU A 93 9.23 -8.06 -2.55
CA LEU A 93 8.15 -9.06 -2.61
C LEU A 93 8.69 -10.49 -2.73
N LYS A 94 9.84 -10.68 -3.37
CA LYS A 94 10.45 -12.00 -3.52
C LYS A 94 10.71 -12.70 -2.19
N GLU A 95 10.95 -11.95 -1.13
CA GLU A 95 11.21 -12.52 0.19
C GLU A 95 9.99 -13.21 0.77
N TYR A 96 8.80 -12.91 0.26
CA TYR A 96 7.53 -13.38 0.84
C TYR A 96 6.73 -14.26 -0.11
N THR A 97 7.28 -14.61 -1.24
CA THR A 97 6.61 -15.48 -2.22
C THR A 97 6.99 -16.95 -2.07
#